data_09a39bd6fc02a07d47a1fa691ad774fe
#
_entry.id   09a39bd6fc02a07d47a1fa691ad774fe
#
_cell.length_a   1.000
_cell.length_b   1.000
_cell.length_c   1.000
_cell.angle_alpha   90.00
_cell.angle_beta   90.00
_cell.angle_gamma   90.00
#
_symmetry.space_group_name_H-M   'P 1'
#
loop_
_entity.id
_entity.type
_entity.pdbx_description
1 polymer ?
#
loop_
_entity_poly.entity_id
_entity_poly.type
_entity_poly.pdbx_seq_one_letter_code
_entity_poly.pdbx_strand_id
1 'polypeptide(L)'
;MLQYSLAFSNLLQRPSIDLVEAASEDETVISSLRKIRQDGNVWQELYQDIAKLAEKQNVLPSKPRPAGRQKHRDNVPADTPEEYWRQSVYYPLLDHISNEFETRLVVPKDRFLAQYLIPSKLASLTPERELQIFMPFAGDLPDNNFAAYKAEMVR
;
A
#
# COMPACT_ATOMS: atom_id res chain seq x y z
N MET A 1 -7.45 -11.25 5.66
CA MET A 1 -6.63 -10.10 5.26
C MET A 1 -6.50 -9.97 3.75
N LEU A 2 -6.09 -10.99 3.01
CA LEU A 2 -5.94 -10.94 1.54
C LEU A 2 -7.21 -10.51 0.80
N GLN A 3 -8.40 -10.78 1.34
CA GLN A 3 -9.66 -10.36 0.72
C GLN A 3 -9.84 -8.83 0.64
N TYR A 4 -9.23 -8.06 1.52
CA TYR A 4 -9.31 -6.59 1.48
C TYR A 4 -8.42 -5.98 0.39
N SER A 5 -7.33 -6.66 0.04
CA SER A 5 -6.44 -6.24 -1.05
C SER A 5 -6.79 -6.88 -2.40
N LEU A 6 -7.71 -7.87 -2.42
CA LEU A 6 -8.03 -8.60 -3.64
C LEU A 6 -8.67 -7.71 -4.71
N ALA A 7 -9.63 -6.87 -4.32
CA ALA A 7 -10.29 -5.94 -5.24
C ALA A 7 -9.26 -4.97 -5.85
N PHE A 8 -8.36 -4.44 -5.04
CA PHE A 8 -7.29 -3.57 -5.45
C PHE A 8 -6.26 -4.29 -6.33
N SER A 9 -5.86 -5.51 -5.97
CA SER A 9 -4.98 -6.35 -6.79
C SER A 9 -5.57 -6.61 -8.17
N ASN A 10 -6.88 -6.90 -8.25
CA ASN A 10 -7.59 -7.08 -9.51
C ASN A 10 -7.65 -5.78 -10.33
N LEU A 11 -7.77 -4.62 -9.69
CA LEU A 11 -7.71 -3.32 -10.35
C LEU A 11 -6.34 -3.11 -11.00
N LEU A 12 -5.25 -3.32 -10.24
CA LEU A 12 -3.87 -3.16 -10.72
C LEU A 12 -3.50 -4.11 -11.87
N GLN A 13 -4.21 -5.22 -12.03
CA GLN A 13 -3.96 -6.20 -13.09
C GLN A 13 -4.75 -5.94 -14.38
N ARG A 14 -5.56 -4.89 -14.45
CA ARG A 14 -6.31 -4.55 -15.66
C ARG A 14 -5.39 -4.01 -16.74
N PRO A 15 -5.51 -4.45 -18.00
CA PRO A 15 -4.66 -3.97 -19.10
C PRO A 15 -4.77 -2.47 -19.38
N SER A 16 -5.91 -1.87 -19.03
CA SER A 16 -6.23 -0.45 -19.27
C SER A 16 -6.32 0.33 -17.96
N ILE A 17 -5.44 0.05 -17.01
CA ILE A 17 -5.47 0.75 -15.73
C ILE A 17 -5.14 2.24 -15.89
N ASP A 18 -5.92 3.09 -15.25
CA ASP A 18 -5.56 4.48 -15.00
C ASP A 18 -4.77 4.56 -13.67
N LEU A 19 -3.49 4.95 -13.76
CA LEU A 19 -2.61 4.99 -12.59
C LEU A 19 -3.02 6.06 -11.58
N VAL A 20 -3.68 7.13 -12.01
CA VAL A 20 -4.20 8.18 -11.11
C VAL A 20 -5.42 7.65 -10.34
N GLU A 21 -6.31 6.94 -11.03
CA GLU A 21 -7.45 6.25 -10.40
C GLU A 21 -6.94 5.20 -9.40
N ALA A 22 -5.97 4.39 -9.80
CA ALA A 22 -5.38 3.39 -8.93
C ALA A 22 -4.77 3.97 -7.65
N ALA A 23 -4.08 5.12 -7.74
CA ALA A 23 -3.52 5.79 -6.57
C ALA A 23 -4.62 6.34 -5.63
N SER A 24 -5.75 6.78 -6.17
CA SER A 24 -6.90 7.21 -5.36
C SER A 24 -7.57 6.04 -4.64
N GLU A 25 -7.73 4.90 -5.31
CA GLU A 25 -8.26 3.67 -4.70
C GLU A 25 -7.33 3.13 -3.60
N ASP A 26 -6.02 3.28 -3.77
CA ASP A 26 -5.02 2.87 -2.77
C ASP A 26 -5.16 3.65 -1.46
N GLU A 27 -5.43 4.95 -1.51
CA GLU A 27 -5.73 5.77 -0.31
C GLU A 27 -6.94 5.18 0.47
N THR A 28 -7.94 4.68 -0.23
CA THR A 28 -9.12 4.02 0.35
C THR A 28 -8.74 2.68 1.01
N VAL A 29 -7.89 1.90 0.36
CA VAL A 29 -7.39 0.62 0.92
C VAL A 29 -6.57 0.88 2.18
N ILE A 30 -5.64 1.84 2.16
CA ILE A 30 -4.84 2.23 3.33
C ILE A 30 -5.74 2.67 4.49
N SER A 31 -6.73 3.51 4.21
CA SER A 31 -7.70 3.93 5.23
C SER A 31 -8.45 2.76 5.85
N SER A 32 -8.83 1.78 5.03
CA SER A 32 -9.50 0.55 5.49
C SER A 32 -8.57 -0.31 6.34
N LEU A 33 -7.32 -0.49 5.94
CA LEU A 33 -6.33 -1.23 6.73
C LEU A 33 -6.05 -0.57 8.08
N ARG A 34 -5.97 0.76 8.11
CA ARG A 34 -5.80 1.53 9.37
C ARG A 34 -7.01 1.38 10.31
N LYS A 35 -8.24 1.34 9.76
CA LYS A 35 -9.46 1.05 10.55
C LYS A 35 -9.44 -0.36 11.12
N ILE A 36 -9.13 -1.35 10.30
CA ILE A 36 -8.99 -2.76 10.70
C ILE A 36 -7.96 -2.92 11.82
N ARG A 37 -6.84 -2.21 11.74
CA ARG A 37 -5.79 -2.22 12.76
C ARG A 37 -6.30 -1.70 14.12
N GLN A 38 -7.22 -0.75 14.11
CA GLN A 38 -7.77 -0.15 15.33
C GLN A 38 -8.96 -0.94 15.90
N ASP A 39 -9.61 -1.75 15.07
CA ASP A 39 -10.77 -2.54 15.50
C ASP A 39 -10.35 -3.87 16.14
N GLY A 40 -10.47 -3.94 17.45
CA GLY A 40 -10.14 -5.14 18.22
C GLY A 40 -11.02 -6.34 17.88
N ASN A 41 -12.27 -6.12 17.42
CA ASN A 41 -13.18 -7.22 17.08
C ASN A 41 -12.70 -7.99 15.85
N VAL A 42 -12.19 -7.29 14.84
CA VAL A 42 -11.62 -7.92 13.63
C VAL A 42 -10.47 -8.86 13.99
N TRP A 43 -9.61 -8.45 14.92
CA TRP A 43 -8.55 -9.32 15.41
C TRP A 43 -9.10 -10.52 16.16
N GLN A 44 -10.07 -10.33 17.05
CA GLN A 44 -10.66 -11.41 17.83
C GLN A 44 -11.30 -12.48 16.94
N GLU A 45 -12.09 -12.07 15.95
CA GLU A 45 -12.68 -12.98 14.97
C GLU A 45 -11.61 -13.76 14.20
N LEU A 46 -10.59 -13.08 13.71
CA LEU A 46 -9.48 -13.71 13.00
C LEU A 46 -8.74 -14.71 13.88
N TYR A 47 -8.45 -14.36 15.13
CA TYR A 47 -7.75 -15.23 16.05
C TYR A 47 -8.58 -16.48 16.43
N GLN A 48 -9.90 -16.32 16.60
CA GLN A 48 -10.81 -17.45 16.82
C GLN A 48 -10.80 -18.42 15.64
N ASP A 49 -10.79 -17.93 14.44
CA ASP A 49 -10.75 -18.78 13.23
C ASP A 49 -9.41 -19.49 13.10
N ILE A 50 -8.30 -18.81 13.43
CA ILE A 50 -6.96 -19.43 13.51
C ILE A 50 -6.95 -20.51 14.58
N ALA A 51 -7.52 -20.25 15.76
CA ALA A 51 -7.58 -21.23 16.86
C ALA A 51 -8.39 -22.49 16.48
N LYS A 52 -9.55 -22.32 15.85
CA LYS A 52 -10.36 -23.43 15.30
C LYS A 52 -9.60 -24.24 14.26
N LEU A 53 -8.83 -23.57 13.39
CA LEU A 53 -8.01 -24.25 12.38
C LEU A 53 -6.85 -25.02 13.04
N ALA A 54 -6.20 -24.45 14.05
CA ALA A 54 -5.14 -25.08 14.80
C ALA A 54 -5.65 -26.32 15.56
N GLU A 55 -6.83 -26.23 16.17
CA GLU A 55 -7.49 -27.35 16.84
C GLU A 55 -7.74 -28.53 15.89
N LYS A 56 -8.22 -28.27 14.67
CA LYS A 56 -8.39 -29.31 13.64
C LYS A 56 -7.09 -30.03 13.28
N GLN A 57 -5.96 -29.38 13.48
CA GLN A 57 -4.62 -29.94 13.24
C GLN A 57 -3.96 -30.45 14.52
N ASN A 58 -4.69 -30.54 15.64
CA ASN A 58 -4.18 -30.90 16.96
C ASN A 58 -2.97 -30.02 17.39
N VAL A 59 -2.97 -28.75 17.05
CA VAL A 59 -1.96 -27.76 17.46
C VAL A 59 -2.59 -26.75 18.40
N LEU A 60 -1.95 -26.56 19.57
CA LEU A 60 -2.37 -25.50 20.50
C LEU A 60 -1.59 -24.21 20.20
N PRO A 61 -2.29 -23.09 19.96
CA PRO A 61 -1.62 -21.79 19.84
C PRO A 61 -0.80 -21.49 21.09
N SER A 62 0.49 -21.23 20.92
CA SER A 62 1.39 -20.97 22.04
C SER A 62 2.33 -19.80 21.73
N LYS A 63 2.84 -19.17 22.78
CA LYS A 63 3.90 -18.17 22.62
C LYS A 63 5.23 -18.88 22.36
N PRO A 64 6.05 -18.39 21.42
CA PRO A 64 7.41 -18.87 21.28
C PRO A 64 8.20 -18.62 22.57
N ARG A 65 9.19 -19.46 22.85
CA ARG A 65 10.07 -19.23 24.00
C ARG A 65 10.80 -17.90 23.85
N PRO A 66 10.96 -17.12 24.95
CA PRO A 66 11.76 -15.89 24.92
C PRO A 66 13.17 -16.18 24.39
N ALA A 67 13.65 -15.33 23.51
CA ALA A 67 14.98 -15.45 22.94
C ALA A 67 16.00 -14.84 23.92
N GLY A 68 16.80 -15.68 24.59
CA GLY A 68 17.84 -15.20 25.53
C GLY A 68 19.11 -14.69 24.81
N ARG A 69 19.39 -15.18 23.59
CA ARG A 69 20.63 -14.88 22.84
C ARG A 69 20.41 -14.46 21.38
N GLN A 70 19.19 -14.47 20.89
CA GLN A 70 18.89 -14.08 19.49
C GLN A 70 18.69 -12.57 19.41
N LYS A 71 19.40 -11.94 18.45
CA LYS A 71 19.29 -10.49 18.18
C LYS A 71 18.23 -10.16 17.13
N HIS A 72 17.61 -11.17 16.50
CA HIS A 72 16.74 -10.99 15.33
C HIS A 72 15.25 -11.10 15.64
N ARG A 73 14.87 -11.36 16.88
CA ARG A 73 13.49 -11.44 17.32
C ARG A 73 13.31 -10.70 18.63
N ASP A 74 12.48 -9.68 18.61
CA ASP A 74 12.10 -8.96 19.82
C ASP A 74 11.21 -9.85 20.70
N ASN A 75 11.50 -9.82 22.01
CA ASN A 75 10.64 -10.43 23.01
C ASN A 75 9.48 -9.47 23.27
N VAL A 76 8.37 -9.67 22.58
CA VAL A 76 7.16 -8.88 22.79
C VAL A 76 6.56 -9.23 24.14
N PRO A 77 6.40 -8.26 25.05
CA PRO A 77 5.72 -8.50 26.33
C PRO A 77 4.24 -8.76 26.05
N ALA A 78 3.78 -9.96 26.36
CA ALA A 78 2.39 -10.35 26.20
C ALA A 78 2.03 -11.43 27.21
N ASP A 79 0.88 -11.35 27.83
CA ASP A 79 0.44 -12.32 28.83
C ASP A 79 -0.18 -13.56 28.17
N THR A 80 -0.83 -13.39 27.04
CA THR A 80 -1.53 -14.46 26.32
C THR A 80 -0.90 -14.73 24.94
N PRO A 81 -1.06 -15.95 24.37
CA PRO A 81 -0.70 -16.22 22.98
C PRO A 81 -1.39 -15.29 21.98
N GLU A 82 -2.67 -14.98 22.22
CA GLU A 82 -3.44 -14.07 21.38
C GLU A 82 -2.79 -12.69 21.30
N GLU A 83 -2.47 -12.10 22.44
CA GLU A 83 -1.82 -10.80 22.52
C GLU A 83 -0.44 -10.81 21.88
N TYR A 84 0.34 -11.88 22.11
CA TYR A 84 1.64 -12.05 21.47
C TYR A 84 1.54 -12.00 19.95
N TRP A 85 0.65 -12.77 19.33
CA TRP A 85 0.51 -12.84 17.90
C TRP A 85 -0.08 -11.55 17.32
N ARG A 86 -0.95 -10.86 18.07
CA ARG A 86 -1.44 -9.54 17.69
C ARG A 86 -0.32 -8.52 17.55
N GLN A 87 0.56 -8.45 18.57
CA GLN A 87 1.63 -7.46 18.62
C GLN A 87 2.83 -7.81 17.73
N SER A 88 3.17 -9.11 17.63
CA SER A 88 4.37 -9.55 16.91
C SER A 88 4.16 -9.81 15.42
N VAL A 89 2.94 -10.04 14.98
CA VAL A 89 2.64 -10.39 13.58
C VAL A 89 1.55 -9.51 12.97
N TYR A 90 0.39 -9.41 13.63
CA TYR A 90 -0.77 -8.76 13.03
C TYR A 90 -0.55 -7.26 12.81
N TYR A 91 -0.15 -6.53 13.84
CA TYR A 91 0.13 -5.10 13.72
C TYR A 91 1.30 -4.79 12.79
N PRO A 92 2.48 -5.43 12.92
CA PRO A 92 3.59 -5.20 12.00
C PRO A 92 3.24 -5.49 10.53
N LEU A 93 2.44 -6.52 10.28
CA LEU A 93 2.00 -6.84 8.91
C LEU A 93 1.10 -5.74 8.32
N LEU A 94 0.10 -5.27 9.09
CA LEU A 94 -0.78 -4.18 8.63
C LEU A 94 -0.02 -2.88 8.42
N ASP A 95 0.88 -2.54 9.35
CA ASP A 95 1.72 -1.34 9.25
C ASP A 95 2.65 -1.43 8.04
N HIS A 96 3.28 -2.58 7.82
CA HIS A 96 4.14 -2.79 6.66
C HIS A 96 3.38 -2.65 5.33
N ILE A 97 2.23 -3.32 5.18
CA ILE A 97 1.43 -3.23 3.96
C ILE A 97 0.96 -1.79 3.71
N SER A 98 0.47 -1.11 4.76
CA SER A 98 0.02 0.28 4.63
C SER A 98 1.15 1.22 4.22
N ASN A 99 2.34 1.07 4.80
CA ASN A 99 3.51 1.88 4.46
C ASN A 99 4.02 1.61 3.04
N GLU A 100 4.02 0.35 2.60
CA GLU A 100 4.42 -0.02 1.24
C GLU A 100 3.49 0.61 0.20
N PHE A 101 2.18 0.55 0.43
CA PHE A 101 1.20 1.18 -0.46
C PHE A 101 1.38 2.70 -0.48
N GLU A 102 1.47 3.33 0.69
CA GLU A 102 1.67 4.78 0.78
C GLU A 102 2.93 5.23 0.04
N THR A 103 4.05 4.55 0.27
CA THR A 103 5.34 4.91 -0.32
C THR A 103 5.38 4.70 -1.84
N ARG A 104 4.77 3.61 -2.32
CA ARG A 104 4.89 3.21 -3.73
C ARG A 104 3.85 3.85 -4.65
N LEU A 105 2.67 4.15 -4.13
CA LEU A 105 1.55 4.60 -4.96
C LEU A 105 1.05 5.99 -4.58
N VAL A 106 0.86 6.28 -3.28
CA VAL A 106 0.30 7.56 -2.86
C VAL A 106 1.33 8.69 -2.94
N VAL A 107 2.53 8.47 -2.40
CA VAL A 107 3.60 9.49 -2.43
C VAL A 107 3.97 9.92 -3.85
N PRO A 108 4.18 9.01 -4.82
CA PRO A 108 4.52 9.38 -6.18
C PRO A 108 3.31 9.67 -7.09
N LYS A 109 2.09 9.78 -6.58
CA LYS A 109 0.85 9.88 -7.37
C LYS A 109 0.87 11.00 -8.42
N ASP A 110 1.53 12.12 -8.11
CA ASP A 110 1.61 13.25 -9.04
C ASP A 110 2.45 12.89 -10.30
N ARG A 111 3.42 11.97 -10.18
CA ARG A 111 4.20 11.46 -11.31
C ARG A 111 3.36 10.57 -12.23
N PHE A 112 2.29 9.97 -11.73
CA PHE A 112 1.39 9.16 -12.56
C PHE A 112 0.62 9.99 -13.60
N LEU A 113 0.55 11.31 -13.42
CA LEU A 113 0.03 12.23 -14.44
C LEU A 113 0.77 12.11 -15.77
N ALA A 114 2.04 11.64 -15.78
CA ALA A 114 2.78 11.38 -17.01
C ALA A 114 2.12 10.33 -17.92
N GLN A 115 1.19 9.50 -17.43
CA GLN A 115 0.39 8.61 -18.28
C GLN A 115 -0.41 9.34 -19.35
N TYR A 116 -0.71 10.64 -19.16
CA TYR A 116 -1.40 11.45 -20.16
C TYR A 116 -0.50 11.91 -21.32
N LEU A 117 0.82 11.66 -21.23
CA LEU A 117 1.77 11.92 -22.32
C LEU A 117 1.79 10.83 -23.40
N ILE A 118 1.06 9.73 -23.22
CA ILE A 118 0.94 8.72 -24.28
C ILE A 118 0.17 9.28 -25.48
N PRO A 119 0.57 8.93 -26.73
CA PRO A 119 0.02 9.55 -27.93
C PRO A 119 -1.50 9.55 -28.02
N SER A 120 -2.16 8.51 -27.56
CA SER A 120 -3.62 8.41 -27.56
C SER A 120 -4.35 9.42 -26.65
N LYS A 121 -3.65 9.96 -25.64
CA LYS A 121 -4.22 10.91 -24.67
C LYS A 121 -3.72 12.35 -24.88
N LEU A 122 -2.64 12.54 -25.64
CA LEU A 122 -2.04 13.86 -25.87
C LEU A 122 -3.02 14.89 -26.42
N ALA A 123 -3.88 14.50 -27.38
CA ALA A 123 -4.87 15.39 -28.00
C ALA A 123 -5.92 15.92 -27.00
N SER A 124 -6.06 15.32 -25.84
CA SER A 124 -7.01 15.73 -24.79
C SER A 124 -6.38 16.56 -23.67
N LEU A 125 -5.07 16.87 -23.75
CA LEU A 125 -4.39 17.67 -22.75
C LEU A 125 -4.81 19.14 -22.80
N THR A 126 -5.11 19.68 -21.60
CA THR A 126 -5.31 21.11 -21.42
C THR A 126 -4.01 21.78 -20.94
N PRO A 127 -3.81 23.09 -21.21
CA PRO A 127 -2.61 23.80 -20.73
C PRO A 127 -2.37 23.68 -19.21
N GLU A 128 -3.44 23.66 -18.42
CA GLU A 128 -3.36 23.49 -16.96
C GLU A 128 -2.83 22.10 -16.59
N ARG A 129 -3.26 21.07 -17.31
CA ARG A 129 -2.82 19.70 -17.10
C ARG A 129 -1.38 19.48 -17.55
N GLU A 130 -0.95 20.12 -18.63
CA GLU A 130 0.45 20.13 -19.06
C GLU A 130 1.37 20.65 -17.94
N LEU A 131 1.00 21.74 -17.28
CA LEU A 131 1.76 22.29 -16.16
C LEU A 131 1.77 21.34 -14.95
N GLN A 132 0.63 20.73 -14.62
CA GLN A 132 0.55 19.75 -13.54
C GLN A 132 1.44 18.52 -13.78
N ILE A 133 1.56 18.08 -15.04
CA ILE A 133 2.46 16.98 -15.40
C ILE A 133 3.92 17.41 -15.30
N PHE A 134 4.24 18.63 -15.73
CA PHE A 134 5.62 19.15 -15.70
C PHE A 134 6.18 19.27 -14.27
N MET A 135 5.38 19.80 -13.34
CA MET A 135 5.84 20.19 -12.00
C MET A 135 6.56 19.06 -11.22
N PRO A 136 6.05 17.82 -11.15
CA PRO A 136 6.73 16.72 -10.46
C PRO A 136 8.07 16.30 -11.07
N PHE A 137 8.31 16.66 -12.34
CA PHE A 137 9.53 16.31 -13.10
C PHE A 137 10.45 17.49 -13.33
N ALA A 138 10.06 18.70 -12.93
CA ALA A 138 10.85 19.91 -13.18
C ALA A 138 12.29 19.80 -12.68
N GLY A 139 12.51 19.17 -11.51
CA GLY A 139 13.84 18.94 -10.94
C GLY A 139 14.65 17.84 -11.65
N ASP A 140 14.03 17.00 -12.44
CA ASP A 140 14.69 15.92 -13.19
C ASP A 140 15.16 16.41 -14.59
N LEU A 141 14.66 17.58 -15.04
CA LEU A 141 14.98 18.14 -16.35
C LEU A 141 16.20 19.09 -16.26
N PRO A 142 17.15 19.04 -17.22
CA PRO A 142 18.40 19.79 -17.16
C PRO A 142 18.21 21.30 -16.99
N ASP A 143 17.20 21.87 -17.61
CA ASP A 143 16.98 23.32 -17.65
C ASP A 143 15.79 23.78 -16.82
N ASN A 144 15.06 22.87 -16.17
CA ASN A 144 13.80 23.17 -15.47
C ASN A 144 12.88 24.12 -16.29
N ASN A 145 12.82 23.90 -17.60
CA ASN A 145 12.23 24.86 -18.56
C ASN A 145 10.92 24.31 -19.13
N PHE A 146 9.80 24.86 -18.65
CA PHE A 146 8.47 24.49 -19.13
C PHE A 146 8.24 24.79 -20.62
N ALA A 147 8.84 25.88 -21.15
CA ALA A 147 8.67 26.21 -22.57
C ALA A 147 9.39 25.20 -23.49
N ALA A 148 10.56 24.72 -23.09
CA ALA A 148 11.28 23.66 -23.79
C ALA A 148 10.49 22.33 -23.74
N TYR A 149 9.99 21.96 -22.57
CA TYR A 149 9.12 20.80 -22.41
C TYR A 149 7.90 20.86 -23.33
N LYS A 150 7.22 22.02 -23.38
CA LYS A 150 6.06 22.22 -24.25
C LYS A 150 6.40 22.13 -25.75
N ALA A 151 7.56 22.64 -26.17
CA ALA A 151 8.01 22.57 -27.54
C ALA A 151 8.27 21.11 -28.02
N GLU A 152 8.74 20.23 -27.12
CA GLU A 152 8.91 18.81 -27.41
C GLU A 152 7.59 18.04 -27.50
N MET A 153 6.58 18.47 -26.74
CA MET A 153 5.24 17.84 -26.76
C MET A 153 4.46 18.08 -28.06
N VAL A 154 4.80 19.12 -28.81
CA VAL A 154 4.12 19.51 -30.09
C VAL A 154 4.79 18.86 -31.30
N ARG A 155 5.95 18.23 -31.16
CA ARG A 155 6.65 17.48 -32.21
C ARG A 155 6.11 16.08 -32.38
#